data_017a223a707bf14cc4357ebc90171286
#
_entry.id   017a223a707bf14cc4357ebc90171286
#
_cell.length_a   1.000
_cell.length_b   1.000
_cell.length_c   1.000
_cell.angle_alpha   90.00
_cell.angle_beta   90.00
_cell.angle_gamma   90.00
#
_symmetry.space_group_name_H-M   'P 1'
#
loop_
_entity.id
_entity.type
_entity.pdbx_description
1 polymer ?
#
loop_
_entity_poly.entity_id
_entity_poly.type
_entity_poly.pdbx_seq_one_letter_code
_entity_poly.pdbx_strand_id
1 'polypeptide(L)'
;MRNKRKIELLAAVLATASVLCAQETRRTIKNPSPNPKDDSKPNSSTVPDAYALTGNFDRIVVIRLKNKANLLAGITKVVQEQHIQNGVFLSGIGSLRGYEVHSVTNRDLPTEDTLVKNPTQPVDLVSVNGYVINGRIHAHMTLATPDKVIAGHIEAGNEVYTYAIITIGVMNGTNLDKIDDKTYR
;
A
#
# COMPACT_ATOMS: atom_id res chain seq x y z
N MET A 1 -51.98 -41.95 45.73
CA MET A 1 -51.89 -41.33 44.36
C MET A 1 -50.73 -40.35 44.32
N ARG A 2 -49.66 -40.71 43.59
CA ARG A 2 -48.39 -40.05 43.66
C ARG A 2 -48.14 -39.38 42.33
N ASN A 3 -48.31 -38.04 42.26
CA ASN A 3 -48.07 -37.24 41.06
C ASN A 3 -46.56 -37.14 40.79
N LYS A 4 -46.11 -37.75 39.71
CA LYS A 4 -44.77 -37.55 39.16
C LYS A 4 -44.81 -36.32 38.25
N ARG A 5 -44.26 -35.20 38.69
CA ARG A 5 -43.97 -34.06 37.84
C ARG A 5 -42.72 -34.40 36.99
N LYS A 6 -42.89 -34.45 35.70
CA LYS A 6 -41.79 -34.52 34.73
C LYS A 6 -41.16 -33.10 34.63
N ILE A 7 -39.92 -33.01 34.98
CA ILE A 7 -39.10 -31.84 34.74
C ILE A 7 -38.53 -32.01 33.33
N GLU A 8 -39.01 -31.24 32.37
CA GLU A 8 -38.37 -31.14 31.05
C GLU A 8 -37.22 -30.15 31.15
N LEU A 9 -36.00 -30.67 31.01
CA LEU A 9 -34.78 -29.87 30.87
C LEU A 9 -34.74 -29.32 29.45
N LEU A 10 -35.03 -28.01 29.31
CA LEU A 10 -34.84 -27.28 28.05
C LEU A 10 -33.34 -26.96 27.95
N ALA A 11 -32.61 -27.74 27.16
CA ALA A 11 -31.23 -27.46 26.84
C ALA A 11 -31.21 -26.32 25.77
N ALA A 12 -30.98 -25.10 26.21
CA ALA A 12 -30.72 -23.99 25.31
C ALA A 12 -29.31 -24.12 24.71
N VAL A 13 -29.23 -24.56 23.46
CA VAL A 13 -27.98 -24.55 22.70
C VAL A 13 -27.74 -23.09 22.28
N LEU A 14 -26.88 -22.38 22.99
CA LEU A 14 -26.32 -21.11 22.53
C LEU A 14 -25.38 -21.41 21.36
N ALA A 15 -25.85 -21.22 20.14
CA ALA A 15 -25.00 -21.15 18.96
C ALA A 15 -24.26 -19.81 19.00
N THR A 16 -23.05 -19.77 19.54
CA THR A 16 -22.15 -18.63 19.38
C THR A 16 -21.66 -18.61 17.93
N ALA A 17 -22.30 -17.80 17.10
CA ALA A 17 -21.78 -17.48 15.79
C ALA A 17 -20.49 -16.70 16.00
N SER A 18 -19.35 -17.37 15.92
CA SER A 18 -18.04 -16.72 15.84
C SER A 18 -17.98 -15.93 14.53
N VAL A 19 -18.22 -14.64 14.60
CA VAL A 19 -17.91 -13.75 13.48
C VAL A 19 -16.39 -13.81 13.32
N LEU A 20 -15.92 -14.59 12.35
CA LEU A 20 -14.53 -14.53 11.90
C LEU A 20 -14.30 -13.15 11.27
N CYS A 21 -14.06 -12.13 12.08
CA CYS A 21 -13.41 -10.92 11.60
C CYS A 21 -12.04 -11.34 11.09
N ALA A 22 -11.78 -11.17 9.80
CA ALA A 22 -10.44 -11.40 9.27
C ALA A 22 -9.48 -10.47 10.00
N GLN A 23 -8.62 -11.06 10.84
CA GLN A 23 -7.64 -10.31 11.62
C GLN A 23 -6.54 -9.75 10.72
N GLU A 24 -5.87 -8.71 11.19
CA GLU A 24 -4.64 -8.23 10.58
C GLU A 24 -3.63 -9.38 10.49
N THR A 25 -3.12 -9.62 9.31
CA THR A 25 -2.06 -10.62 9.05
C THR A 25 -0.77 -9.91 8.73
N ARG A 26 0.35 -10.52 9.13
CA ARG A 26 1.71 -10.03 8.85
C ARG A 26 2.54 -11.14 8.24
N ARG A 27 3.29 -10.81 7.19
CA ARG A 27 4.18 -11.75 6.52
C ARG A 27 5.49 -11.05 6.15
N THR A 28 6.61 -11.63 6.57
CA THR A 28 7.94 -11.15 6.17
C THR A 28 8.29 -11.68 4.78
N ILE A 29 8.83 -10.80 3.94
CA ILE A 29 9.33 -11.07 2.60
C ILE A 29 10.80 -10.63 2.56
N LYS A 30 11.68 -11.53 2.11
CA LYS A 30 13.08 -11.21 1.87
C LYS A 30 13.28 -10.84 0.41
N ASN A 31 14.01 -9.77 0.15
CA ASN A 31 14.29 -9.27 -1.19
C ASN A 31 15.79 -9.36 -1.50
N PRO A 32 16.36 -10.57 -1.68
CA PRO A 32 17.78 -10.71 -2.01
C PRO A 32 18.07 -10.09 -3.38
N SER A 33 19.26 -9.54 -3.52
CA SER A 33 19.77 -9.15 -4.84
C SER A 33 19.82 -10.38 -5.77
N PRO A 34 19.69 -10.18 -7.09
CA PRO A 34 19.81 -11.28 -8.07
C PRO A 34 21.12 -12.06 -7.91
N ASN A 35 22.19 -11.41 -7.48
CA ASN A 35 23.42 -12.04 -7.05
C ASN A 35 23.62 -11.75 -5.54
N PRO A 36 23.53 -12.78 -4.65
CA PRO A 36 23.64 -12.59 -3.21
C PRO A 36 24.96 -11.95 -2.74
N LYS A 37 26.03 -12.05 -3.53
CA LYS A 37 27.29 -11.37 -3.23
C LYS A 37 27.18 -9.84 -3.29
N ASP A 38 26.17 -9.34 -4.01
CA ASP A 38 25.96 -7.90 -4.10
C ASP A 38 25.41 -7.33 -2.80
N ASP A 39 24.73 -8.14 -1.97
CA ASP A 39 24.19 -7.70 -0.68
C ASP A 39 25.30 -7.39 0.34
N SER A 40 26.49 -7.92 0.17
CA SER A 40 27.65 -7.68 1.06
C SER A 40 28.65 -6.68 0.51
N LYS A 41 28.43 -6.11 -0.68
CA LYS A 41 29.35 -5.09 -1.24
C LYS A 41 29.29 -3.79 -0.44
N PRO A 42 30.42 -3.10 -0.24
CA PRO A 42 30.40 -1.75 0.32
C PRO A 42 29.76 -0.76 -0.66
N ASN A 43 29.33 0.39 -0.15
CA ASN A 43 28.88 1.48 -0.98
C ASN A 43 29.96 1.88 -2.00
N SER A 44 29.52 2.15 -3.23
CA SER A 44 30.42 2.59 -4.29
C SER A 44 30.81 4.05 -4.08
N SER A 45 32.09 4.37 -4.20
CA SER A 45 32.57 5.75 -4.18
C SER A 45 32.18 6.55 -5.42
N THR A 46 31.65 5.89 -6.46
CA THR A 46 31.19 6.54 -7.70
C THR A 46 29.69 6.87 -7.67
N VAL A 47 28.95 6.36 -6.69
CA VAL A 47 27.56 6.73 -6.44
C VAL A 47 27.55 7.88 -5.42
N PRO A 48 27.08 9.08 -5.77
CA PRO A 48 27.08 10.21 -4.84
C PRO A 48 26.06 9.99 -3.73
N ASP A 49 26.33 10.52 -2.52
CA ASP A 49 25.41 10.45 -1.38
C ASP A 49 24.06 11.13 -1.67
N ALA A 50 24.06 12.13 -2.54
CA ALA A 50 22.89 12.84 -3.00
C ALA A 50 23.12 13.49 -4.37
N TYR A 51 22.07 13.51 -5.18
CA TYR A 51 22.06 14.26 -6.42
C TYR A 51 20.67 14.82 -6.69
N ALA A 52 20.56 15.83 -7.53
CA ALA A 52 19.31 16.50 -7.85
C ALA A 52 18.97 16.31 -9.33
N LEU A 53 17.69 16.12 -9.59
CA LEU A 53 17.08 16.25 -10.90
C LEU A 53 16.14 17.46 -10.87
N THR A 54 16.20 18.28 -11.91
CA THR A 54 15.28 19.43 -12.07
C THR A 54 14.27 19.12 -13.14
N GLY A 55 13.05 19.62 -12.96
CA GLY A 55 11.98 19.48 -13.92
C GLY A 55 10.82 20.40 -13.59
N ASN A 56 9.88 20.51 -14.53
CA ASN A 56 8.65 21.27 -14.37
C ASN A 56 7.45 20.35 -14.54
N PHE A 57 6.32 20.71 -13.97
CA PHE A 57 5.05 20.05 -14.30
C PHE A 57 4.52 20.58 -15.64
N ASP A 58 4.16 19.64 -16.50
CA ASP A 58 3.47 19.92 -17.76
C ASP A 58 1.96 20.14 -17.51
N ARG A 59 1.38 19.26 -16.70
CA ARG A 59 -0.04 19.30 -16.34
C ARG A 59 -0.30 18.62 -15.00
N ILE A 60 -1.49 18.84 -14.48
CA ILE A 60 -2.01 18.15 -13.30
C ILE A 60 -3.10 17.18 -13.76
N VAL A 61 -3.06 15.93 -13.28
CA VAL A 61 -4.09 14.92 -13.49
C VAL A 61 -4.73 14.60 -12.15
N VAL A 62 -6.05 14.82 -12.06
CA VAL A 62 -6.83 14.46 -10.88
C VAL A 62 -7.62 13.20 -11.19
N ILE A 63 -7.38 12.15 -10.42
CA ILE A 63 -7.98 10.83 -10.56
C ILE A 63 -9.03 10.67 -9.46
N ARG A 64 -10.26 10.34 -9.84
CA ARG A 64 -11.29 9.94 -8.89
C ARG A 64 -11.59 8.44 -9.05
N LEU A 65 -11.41 7.70 -7.98
CA LEU A 65 -11.77 6.29 -7.90
C LEU A 65 -13.10 6.14 -7.14
N LYS A 66 -13.98 5.30 -7.67
CA LYS A 66 -15.30 5.04 -7.08
C LYS A 66 -15.24 3.91 -6.05
N ASN A 67 -16.33 3.75 -5.31
CA ASN A 67 -16.56 2.61 -4.42
C ASN A 67 -16.24 1.27 -5.11
N LYS A 68 -15.56 0.38 -4.41
CA LYS A 68 -15.10 -0.96 -4.84
C LYS A 68 -14.06 -0.97 -5.95
N ALA A 69 -13.55 0.17 -6.40
CA ALA A 69 -12.38 0.17 -7.26
C ALA A 69 -11.14 -0.27 -6.47
N ASN A 70 -10.25 -1.03 -7.10
CA ASN A 70 -8.92 -1.26 -6.55
C ASN A 70 -8.08 0.00 -6.70
N LEU A 71 -7.47 0.47 -5.60
CA LEU A 71 -6.73 1.74 -5.58
C LEU A 71 -5.56 1.72 -6.57
N LEU A 72 -4.64 0.76 -6.43
CA LEU A 72 -3.43 0.69 -7.25
C LEU A 72 -3.76 0.42 -8.72
N ALA A 73 -4.65 -0.54 -8.99
CA ALA A 73 -5.05 -0.85 -10.36
C ALA A 73 -5.76 0.32 -11.05
N GLY A 74 -6.60 1.05 -10.32
CA GLY A 74 -7.28 2.23 -10.84
C GLY A 74 -6.33 3.38 -11.17
N ILE A 75 -5.34 3.64 -10.31
CA ILE A 75 -4.29 4.63 -10.59
C ILE A 75 -3.45 4.18 -11.80
N THR A 76 -3.01 2.92 -11.83
CA THR A 76 -2.22 2.35 -12.94
C THR A 76 -2.95 2.50 -14.28
N LYS A 77 -4.25 2.19 -14.31
CA LYS A 77 -5.08 2.36 -15.50
C LYS A 77 -5.04 3.79 -16.03
N VAL A 78 -5.25 4.78 -15.15
CA VAL A 78 -5.23 6.19 -15.56
C VAL A 78 -3.83 6.65 -15.98
N VAL A 79 -2.78 6.22 -15.28
CA VAL A 79 -1.38 6.49 -15.67
C VAL A 79 -1.12 6.00 -17.10
N GLN A 80 -1.59 4.82 -17.47
CA GLN A 80 -1.47 4.26 -18.82
C GLN A 80 -2.32 5.03 -19.85
N GLU A 81 -3.59 5.27 -19.55
CA GLU A 81 -4.52 5.99 -20.45
C GLU A 81 -4.10 7.43 -20.72
N GLN A 82 -3.51 8.08 -19.72
CA GLN A 82 -3.01 9.45 -19.82
C GLN A 82 -1.55 9.53 -20.30
N HIS A 83 -0.93 8.41 -20.64
CA HIS A 83 0.45 8.29 -21.10
C HIS A 83 1.46 8.97 -20.15
N ILE A 84 1.24 8.84 -18.83
CA ILE A 84 2.12 9.44 -17.83
C ILE A 84 3.37 8.57 -17.71
N GLN A 85 4.48 9.04 -18.25
CA GLN A 85 5.77 8.36 -18.09
C GLN A 85 6.42 8.74 -16.75
N ASN A 86 6.47 10.03 -16.44
CA ASN A 86 7.07 10.52 -15.21
C ASN A 86 6.11 11.48 -14.50
N GLY A 87 6.03 11.38 -13.20
CA GLY A 87 5.15 12.22 -12.39
C GLY A 87 5.40 12.10 -10.90
N VAL A 88 4.85 13.03 -10.16
CA VAL A 88 4.91 13.09 -8.70
C VAL A 88 3.50 13.04 -8.14
N PHE A 89 3.26 12.21 -7.15
CA PHE A 89 2.01 12.23 -6.39
C PHE A 89 1.99 13.48 -5.51
N LEU A 90 1.09 14.40 -5.79
CA LEU A 90 0.94 15.67 -5.07
C LEU A 90 0.00 15.54 -3.87
N SER A 91 -1.04 14.70 -4.00
CA SER A 91 -1.94 14.38 -2.91
C SER A 91 -2.69 13.07 -3.18
N GLY A 92 -3.22 12.48 -2.11
CA GLY A 92 -4.13 11.36 -2.18
C GLY A 92 -4.96 11.31 -0.91
N ILE A 93 -6.30 11.34 -1.05
CA ILE A 93 -7.24 11.24 0.08
C ILE A 93 -8.40 10.32 -0.26
N GLY A 94 -9.08 9.81 0.76
CA GLY A 94 -10.26 8.96 0.56
C GLY A 94 -10.51 8.01 1.72
N SER A 95 -11.17 6.89 1.42
CA SER A 95 -11.37 5.82 2.38
C SER A 95 -11.29 4.45 1.72
N LEU A 96 -10.80 3.46 2.44
CA LEU A 96 -10.63 2.09 1.98
C LEU A 96 -11.44 1.13 2.85
N ARG A 97 -11.87 0.01 2.26
CA ARG A 97 -12.62 -1.06 2.95
C ARG A 97 -11.74 -1.98 3.79
N GLY A 98 -10.48 -1.98 3.49
CA GLY A 98 -9.41 -2.73 4.11
C GLY A 98 -8.09 -2.21 3.61
N TYR A 99 -6.99 -2.77 4.07
CA TYR A 99 -5.67 -2.31 3.66
C TYR A 99 -4.66 -3.43 3.47
N GLU A 100 -3.70 -3.18 2.60
CA GLU A 100 -2.52 -3.99 2.39
C GLU A 100 -1.35 -3.05 2.07
N VAL A 101 -0.31 -3.09 2.90
CA VAL A 101 0.92 -2.29 2.76
C VAL A 101 2.12 -3.12 3.14
N HIS A 102 3.31 -2.77 2.64
CA HIS A 102 4.54 -3.30 3.20
C HIS A 102 5.50 -2.19 3.64
N SER A 103 6.38 -2.53 4.56
CA SER A 103 7.45 -1.64 5.04
C SER A 103 8.72 -2.43 5.30
N VAL A 104 9.87 -1.80 5.06
CA VAL A 104 11.19 -2.36 5.41
C VAL A 104 11.28 -2.57 6.92
N THR A 105 11.77 -3.73 7.34
CA THR A 105 11.82 -4.13 8.76
C THR A 105 13.19 -4.52 9.28
N ASN A 106 14.21 -4.52 8.41
CA ASN A 106 15.61 -4.73 8.82
C ASN A 106 16.49 -3.53 8.44
N ARG A 107 17.76 -3.56 8.83
CA ARG A 107 18.74 -2.46 8.61
C ARG A 107 19.88 -2.84 7.67
N ASP A 108 20.00 -4.10 7.34
CA ASP A 108 21.09 -4.64 6.52
C ASP A 108 20.53 -5.31 5.28
N LEU A 109 21.32 -5.34 4.21
CA LEU A 109 20.98 -6.05 2.99
C LEU A 109 21.17 -7.57 3.13
N PRO A 110 20.34 -8.37 2.50
CA PRO A 110 19.17 -8.00 1.67
C PRO A 110 18.06 -7.39 2.51
N THR A 111 17.26 -6.51 1.90
CA THR A 111 16.11 -5.91 2.59
C THR A 111 15.06 -6.96 2.95
N GLU A 112 14.48 -6.81 4.13
CA GLU A 112 13.31 -7.57 4.55
C GLU A 112 12.12 -6.62 4.70
N ASP A 113 11.00 -6.98 4.10
CA ASP A 113 9.76 -6.24 4.21
C ASP A 113 8.76 -7.02 5.04
N THR A 114 7.95 -6.33 5.82
CA THR A 114 6.76 -6.91 6.41
C THR A 114 5.53 -6.42 5.67
N LEU A 115 4.84 -7.34 5.02
CA LEU A 115 3.51 -7.13 4.46
C LEU A 115 2.49 -7.16 5.60
N VAL A 116 1.69 -6.12 5.72
CA VAL A 116 0.60 -5.99 6.70
C VAL A 116 -0.71 -5.87 5.95
N LYS A 117 -1.64 -6.77 6.24
CA LYS A 117 -2.94 -6.84 5.55
C LYS A 117 -4.09 -6.99 6.54
N ASN A 118 -5.10 -6.17 6.38
CA ASN A 118 -6.40 -6.35 7.04
C ASN A 118 -7.52 -6.02 6.05
N PRO A 119 -8.18 -7.01 5.45
CA PRO A 119 -9.17 -6.81 4.38
C PRO A 119 -10.53 -6.31 4.90
N THR A 120 -10.75 -6.31 6.21
CA THR A 120 -12.05 -5.99 6.82
C THR A 120 -12.04 -4.73 7.68
N GLN A 121 -10.87 -4.17 7.97
CA GLN A 121 -10.75 -2.94 8.75
C GLN A 121 -10.86 -1.72 7.84
N PRO A 122 -11.96 -0.95 7.89
CA PRO A 122 -12.05 0.30 7.16
C PRO A 122 -11.05 1.32 7.68
N VAL A 123 -10.49 2.10 6.77
CA VAL A 123 -9.47 3.12 7.09
C VAL A 123 -9.69 4.37 6.23
N ASP A 124 -9.30 5.51 6.75
CA ASP A 124 -9.14 6.73 5.96
C ASP A 124 -7.80 6.70 5.23
N LEU A 125 -7.81 7.03 3.95
CA LEU A 125 -6.63 7.35 3.16
C LEU A 125 -6.28 8.83 3.42
N VAL A 126 -5.23 9.06 4.21
CA VAL A 126 -4.81 10.39 4.66
C VAL A 126 -3.88 11.05 3.64
N SER A 127 -2.97 10.27 3.06
CA SER A 127 -2.06 10.77 2.01
C SER A 127 -1.58 9.64 1.11
N VAL A 128 -1.23 10.01 -0.12
CA VAL A 128 -0.42 9.22 -1.04
C VAL A 128 0.76 10.06 -1.51
N ASN A 129 1.96 9.51 -1.40
CA ASN A 129 3.22 10.15 -1.80
C ASN A 129 4.02 9.18 -2.68
N GLY A 130 4.81 9.69 -3.60
CA GLY A 130 5.65 8.87 -4.46
C GLY A 130 5.74 9.40 -5.87
N TYR A 131 6.08 8.51 -6.78
CA TYR A 131 6.40 8.86 -8.16
C TYR A 131 5.76 7.89 -9.15
N VAL A 132 5.56 8.38 -10.37
CA VAL A 132 5.43 7.56 -11.58
C VAL A 132 6.77 7.65 -12.30
N ILE A 133 7.41 6.52 -12.54
CA ILE A 133 8.74 6.40 -13.14
C ILE A 133 8.64 5.42 -14.31
N ASN A 134 8.81 5.88 -15.53
CA ASN A 134 8.62 5.08 -16.74
C ASN A 134 7.25 4.36 -16.77
N GLY A 135 6.20 5.05 -16.38
CA GLY A 135 4.85 4.48 -16.31
C GLY A 135 4.62 3.51 -15.14
N ARG A 136 5.65 3.23 -14.32
CA ARG A 136 5.53 2.39 -13.11
C ARG A 136 5.24 3.28 -11.90
N ILE A 137 4.38 2.80 -11.03
CA ILE A 137 4.05 3.49 -9.78
C ILE A 137 4.97 2.98 -8.68
N HIS A 138 5.65 3.90 -8.01
CA HIS A 138 6.32 3.69 -6.75
C HIS A 138 5.74 4.67 -5.74
N ALA A 139 4.81 4.21 -4.92
CA ALA A 139 4.06 5.08 -4.02
C ALA A 139 3.85 4.45 -2.66
N HIS A 140 3.87 5.30 -1.66
CA HIS A 140 3.53 4.98 -0.27
C HIS A 140 2.25 5.71 0.12
N MET A 141 1.52 5.14 1.08
CA MET A 141 0.33 5.76 1.61
C MET A 141 0.35 5.80 3.14
N THR A 142 -0.35 6.78 3.68
CA THR A 142 -0.67 6.88 5.10
C THR A 142 -2.15 6.66 5.29
N LEU A 143 -2.49 5.77 6.19
CA LEU A 143 -3.84 5.37 6.54
C LEU A 143 -4.09 5.65 8.02
N ALA A 144 -5.33 5.96 8.35
CA ALA A 144 -5.75 6.17 9.74
C ALA A 144 -7.00 5.37 10.09
N THR A 145 -7.02 4.84 11.30
CA THR A 145 -8.22 4.42 12.03
C THR A 145 -8.40 5.37 13.21
N PRO A 146 -9.52 5.29 13.98
CA PRO A 146 -9.63 6.05 15.22
C PRO A 146 -8.50 5.81 16.22
N ASP A 147 -7.86 4.62 16.16
CA ASP A 147 -6.93 4.18 17.19
C ASP A 147 -5.45 4.18 16.75
N LYS A 148 -5.17 4.14 15.44
CA LYS A 148 -3.80 4.01 14.95
C LYS A 148 -3.61 4.59 13.56
N VAL A 149 -2.35 4.89 13.24
CA VAL A 149 -1.87 5.23 11.90
C VAL A 149 -1.08 4.04 11.34
N ILE A 150 -1.30 3.73 10.06
CA ILE A 150 -0.62 2.68 9.31
C ILE A 150 -0.02 3.34 8.07
N ALA A 151 1.23 3.04 7.76
CA ALA A 151 1.86 3.58 6.56
C ALA A 151 2.75 2.51 5.90
N GLY A 152 2.95 2.64 4.58
CA GLY A 152 3.82 1.76 3.81
C GLY A 152 3.59 1.87 2.31
N HIS A 153 4.31 1.04 1.58
CA HIS A 153 4.17 0.91 0.14
C HIS A 153 2.77 0.39 -0.22
N ILE A 154 2.18 0.93 -1.27
CA ILE A 154 0.82 0.55 -1.72
C ILE A 154 0.85 -0.83 -2.36
N GLU A 155 0.08 -1.74 -1.82
CA GLU A 155 -0.12 -3.08 -2.36
C GLU A 155 -1.46 -3.22 -3.11
N ALA A 156 -1.63 -4.36 -3.80
CA ALA A 156 -2.81 -4.60 -4.61
C ALA A 156 -4.13 -4.81 -3.82
N GLY A 157 -4.04 -5.09 -2.51
CA GLY A 157 -5.19 -5.44 -1.67
C GLY A 157 -6.02 -4.27 -1.15
N ASN A 158 -5.94 -3.10 -1.79
CA ASN A 158 -6.57 -1.87 -1.31
C ASN A 158 -7.83 -1.53 -2.11
N GLU A 159 -9.01 -1.83 -1.56
CA GLU A 159 -10.30 -1.54 -2.20
C GLU A 159 -10.90 -0.25 -1.64
N VAL A 160 -11.28 0.67 -2.53
CA VAL A 160 -11.91 1.96 -2.19
C VAL A 160 -13.27 1.76 -1.53
N TYR A 161 -13.52 2.44 -0.41
CA TYR A 161 -14.80 2.40 0.29
C TYR A 161 -15.79 3.43 -0.27
N THR A 162 -15.64 4.70 0.06
CA THR A 162 -16.54 5.73 -0.47
C THR A 162 -16.05 6.23 -1.83
N TYR A 163 -14.92 6.87 -1.82
CA TYR A 163 -14.16 7.30 -2.99
C TYR A 163 -12.70 7.53 -2.59
N ALA A 164 -11.81 7.63 -3.59
CA ALA A 164 -10.47 8.17 -3.41
C ALA A 164 -10.20 9.20 -4.51
N ILE A 165 -9.46 10.25 -4.16
CA ILE A 165 -9.00 11.29 -5.08
C ILE A 165 -7.49 11.33 -5.00
N ILE A 166 -6.83 11.16 -6.14
CA ILE A 166 -5.37 11.18 -6.28
C ILE A 166 -5.00 12.28 -7.26
N THR A 167 -4.01 13.08 -6.92
CA THR A 167 -3.50 14.13 -7.79
C THR A 167 -2.06 13.85 -8.18
N ILE A 168 -1.78 13.84 -9.48
CA ILE A 168 -0.45 13.62 -10.05
C ILE A 168 -0.04 14.86 -10.83
N GLY A 169 1.13 15.44 -10.49
CA GLY A 169 1.86 16.39 -11.33
C GLY A 169 2.66 15.62 -12.36
N VAL A 170 2.32 15.77 -13.63
CA VAL A 170 3.01 15.10 -14.75
C VAL A 170 4.27 15.86 -15.11
N MET A 171 5.40 15.17 -15.20
CA MET A 171 6.71 15.73 -15.51
C MET A 171 7.12 15.30 -16.91
N ASN A 172 7.15 16.22 -17.85
CA ASN A 172 7.69 15.99 -19.20
C ASN A 172 9.14 16.47 -19.30
N GLY A 173 9.95 15.76 -20.08
CA GLY A 173 11.35 16.10 -20.29
C GLY A 173 12.30 15.80 -19.12
N THR A 174 11.79 15.28 -18.00
CA THR A 174 12.60 14.84 -16.86
C THR A 174 12.75 13.33 -16.90
N ASN A 175 13.98 12.84 -16.93
CA ASN A 175 14.25 11.40 -16.84
C ASN A 175 14.44 11.02 -15.37
N LEU A 176 13.49 10.23 -14.85
CA LEU A 176 13.50 9.73 -13.48
C LEU A 176 14.05 8.28 -13.37
N ASP A 177 14.58 7.69 -14.44
CA ASP A 177 14.99 6.28 -14.46
C ASP A 177 15.98 5.91 -13.36
N LYS A 178 16.85 6.84 -13.00
CA LYS A 178 17.94 6.61 -12.04
C LYS A 178 17.55 6.85 -10.58
N ILE A 179 16.38 7.41 -10.28
CA ILE A 179 16.03 7.68 -8.88
C ILE A 179 15.42 6.48 -8.16
N ASP A 180 15.03 5.45 -8.89
CA ASP A 180 14.48 4.21 -8.36
C ASP A 180 15.08 2.99 -9.08
N ASP A 181 16.37 3.04 -9.31
CA ASP A 181 17.13 1.91 -9.81
C ASP A 181 17.83 1.17 -8.65
N LYS A 182 18.51 0.08 -8.98
CA LYS A 182 19.22 -0.73 -7.97
C LYS A 182 20.64 -0.27 -7.71
N THR A 183 21.00 0.96 -8.10
CA THR A 183 22.34 1.52 -7.93
C THR A 183 22.45 2.43 -6.71
N TYR A 184 21.69 2.14 -5.66
CA TYR A 184 21.63 2.97 -4.44
C TYR A 184 22.88 2.83 -3.54
N ARG A 185 23.89 2.11 -3.98
CA ARG A 185 25.15 1.98 -3.24
C ARG A 185 26.40 1.68 -4.10
#